data_13f053436a4d52f0cc73de6b84faf485
#
_entry.id   13f053436a4d52f0cc73de6b84faf485
#
_cell.length_a   1.000
_cell.length_b   1.000
_cell.length_c   1.000
_cell.angle_alpha   90.00
_cell.angle_beta   90.00
_cell.angle_gamma   90.00
#
_symmetry.space_group_name_H-M   'P 1'
#
loop_
_entity.id
_entity.type
_entity.pdbx_description
1 polymer ?
#
loop_
_entity_poly.entity_id
_entity_poly.type
_entity_poly.pdbx_seq_one_letter_code
_entity_poly.pdbx_strand_id
1 'polypeptide(L)'
;MKVWLLLLLLCFPAIAHAQADEAKIAAAAADIDRLFHDFRQDSHAPGLVYGIVANGRLVHVKAFGVQDLDRQRAVKPDSLFRIASMTKAFTALSILKLREEGKLSLDDQAERHVPELRQWTYPTRDSPRIRIRDLLTHSAGFVDDNPWGDRQTPMPEQDFNRLLAQGVPFSTAPGTRYEYSNLGYALLGRIIANVSGMPYRRYVETRLLAPLGMTSSGYAVSEWPHDRRALGYRWEEGRWRREPDMADGAFGAMGGLQTSATDYARWVAFLLSAWPARDDPDQGPVARASVRMLAQGSNFVNLAQRNGKSGPDACKQAAAYGFGMRVAQDCDLGLTLSHGGGYPGYGSHVMLMPDYGVGIFVFTNRTYNGGAGPAWDAAVALKRAGALIARNLPVTPLLADGYAAAGRIYATGNILAARDRLAMNMLLDNDADGWGRRLDALRGQVGACRTDAPIAASGNLSGSFTWSCDRGRVDGTLLLAPTPTARIQELKLIARQP
;
A
#
# COMPACT_ATOMS: atom_id res chain seq x y z
N MET A 1 16.73 47.84 34.15
CA MET A 1 17.42 46.70 33.53
C MET A 1 16.39 45.93 32.68
N LYS A 2 16.42 46.09 31.38
CA LYS A 2 15.53 45.36 30.45
C LYS A 2 16.30 44.13 29.95
N VAL A 3 15.85 42.93 30.33
CA VAL A 3 16.41 41.65 29.85
C VAL A 3 15.76 41.35 28.51
N TRP A 4 16.54 41.33 27.44
CA TRP A 4 16.13 40.86 26.13
C TRP A 4 16.32 39.34 26.08
N LEU A 5 15.21 38.59 25.99
CA LEU A 5 15.25 37.15 25.71
C LEU A 5 15.44 36.98 24.18
N LEU A 6 16.63 36.55 23.79
CA LEU A 6 16.88 36.06 22.41
C LEU A 6 16.24 34.68 22.26
N LEU A 7 15.14 34.59 21.50
CA LEU A 7 14.64 33.30 20.99
C LEU A 7 15.55 32.85 19.84
N LEU A 8 16.41 31.87 20.10
CA LEU A 8 17.10 31.12 19.04
C LEU A 8 16.05 30.24 18.33
N LEU A 9 15.62 30.65 17.14
CA LEU A 9 14.94 29.76 16.21
C LEU A 9 15.97 28.71 15.71
N LEU A 10 15.88 27.49 16.25
CA LEU A 10 16.53 26.32 15.70
C LEU A 10 15.83 25.95 14.39
N CYS A 11 16.35 26.45 13.25
CA CYS A 11 16.00 25.92 11.94
C CYS A 11 16.57 24.49 11.82
N PHE A 12 15.75 23.49 12.09
CA PHE A 12 16.05 22.14 11.65
C PHE A 12 15.96 22.11 10.12
N PRO A 13 17.00 21.65 9.40
CA PRO A 13 16.87 21.47 7.97
C PRO A 13 15.77 20.44 7.71
N ALA A 14 14.73 20.86 6.99
CA ALA A 14 13.74 19.94 6.47
C ALA A 14 14.50 18.93 5.58
N ILE A 15 14.54 17.66 6.00
CA ILE A 15 15.09 16.59 5.18
C ILE A 15 14.22 16.52 3.93
N ALA A 16 14.74 17.03 2.81
CA ALA A 16 14.07 16.94 1.52
C ALA A 16 14.04 15.46 1.13
N HIS A 17 12.90 14.80 1.38
CA HIS A 17 12.66 13.47 0.85
C HIS A 17 12.58 13.58 -0.68
N ALA A 18 13.20 12.65 -1.41
CA ALA A 18 13.04 12.56 -2.85
C ALA A 18 11.54 12.53 -3.18
N GLN A 19 11.10 13.46 -4.01
CA GLN A 19 9.71 13.64 -4.39
C GLN A 19 9.53 13.13 -5.81
N ALA A 20 8.36 12.57 -6.12
CA ALA A 20 8.02 12.24 -7.50
C ALA A 20 8.08 13.51 -8.36
N ASP A 21 8.56 13.37 -9.59
CA ASP A 21 8.73 14.48 -10.53
C ASP A 21 7.37 14.84 -11.17
N GLU A 22 6.72 15.86 -10.61
CA GLU A 22 5.40 16.29 -11.06
C GLU A 22 5.39 16.84 -12.48
N ALA A 23 6.49 17.45 -12.94
CA ALA A 23 6.59 17.93 -14.32
C ALA A 23 6.57 16.77 -15.32
N LYS A 24 7.26 15.66 -14.99
CA LYS A 24 7.19 14.44 -15.80
C LYS A 24 5.86 13.72 -15.68
N ILE A 25 5.19 13.75 -14.50
CA ILE A 25 3.81 13.26 -14.38
C ILE A 25 2.90 14.06 -15.32
N ALA A 26 2.98 15.38 -15.30
CA ALA A 26 2.18 16.24 -16.16
C ALA A 26 2.48 16.02 -17.66
N ALA A 27 3.74 15.80 -18.03
CA ALA A 27 4.14 15.48 -19.41
C ALA A 27 3.57 14.13 -19.88
N ALA A 28 3.48 13.13 -19.01
CA ALA A 28 2.91 11.81 -19.31
C ALA A 28 1.37 11.79 -19.26
N ALA A 29 0.72 12.85 -18.77
CA ALA A 29 -0.71 12.87 -18.48
C ALA A 29 -1.58 12.55 -19.69
N ALA A 30 -1.25 13.09 -20.88
CA ALA A 30 -2.04 12.87 -22.09
C ALA A 30 -2.07 11.40 -22.54
N ASP A 31 -0.95 10.69 -22.41
CA ASP A 31 -0.88 9.27 -22.74
C ASP A 31 -1.62 8.42 -21.70
N ILE A 32 -1.51 8.79 -20.43
CA ILE A 32 -2.25 8.14 -19.35
C ILE A 32 -3.76 8.39 -19.48
N ASP A 33 -4.18 9.60 -19.80
CA ASP A 33 -5.58 9.95 -20.09
C ASP A 33 -6.16 9.03 -21.17
N ARG A 34 -5.37 8.74 -22.22
CA ARG A 34 -5.78 7.86 -23.31
C ARG A 34 -5.98 6.42 -22.84
N LEU A 35 -5.09 5.89 -21.99
CA LEU A 35 -5.25 4.53 -21.43
C LEU A 35 -6.60 4.37 -20.69
N PHE A 36 -6.98 5.34 -19.88
CA PHE A 36 -8.26 5.29 -19.16
C PHE A 36 -9.46 5.60 -20.04
N HIS A 37 -9.31 6.49 -21.01
CA HIS A 37 -10.35 6.77 -21.99
C HIS A 37 -10.71 5.54 -22.83
N ASP A 38 -9.70 4.87 -23.39
CA ASP A 38 -9.87 3.68 -24.22
C ASP A 38 -10.44 2.52 -23.38
N PHE A 39 -9.91 2.30 -22.19
CA PHE A 39 -10.49 1.33 -21.25
C PHE A 39 -11.97 1.60 -20.97
N ARG A 40 -12.39 2.86 -20.76
CA ARG A 40 -13.78 3.19 -20.54
C ARG A 40 -14.65 2.80 -21.75
N GLN A 41 -14.17 3.06 -22.97
CA GLN A 41 -14.89 2.73 -24.20
C GLN A 41 -14.98 1.22 -24.41
N ASP A 42 -13.85 0.52 -24.38
CA ASP A 42 -13.75 -0.92 -24.63
C ASP A 42 -14.56 -1.72 -23.61
N SER A 43 -14.58 -1.26 -22.37
CA SER A 43 -15.35 -1.87 -21.30
C SER A 43 -16.79 -1.40 -21.21
N HIS A 44 -17.29 -0.57 -22.13
CA HIS A 44 -18.64 0.01 -22.08
C HIS A 44 -18.99 0.62 -20.72
N ALA A 45 -18.08 1.35 -20.09
CA ALA A 45 -18.38 2.06 -18.86
C ALA A 45 -19.05 3.41 -19.19
N PRO A 46 -20.27 3.73 -18.65
CA PRO A 46 -20.89 5.02 -18.90
C PRO A 46 -20.02 6.18 -18.45
N GLY A 47 -19.41 6.06 -17.29
CA GLY A 47 -18.53 7.05 -16.70
C GLY A 47 -17.33 6.46 -15.98
N LEU A 48 -16.26 7.24 -15.91
CA LEU A 48 -15.02 6.90 -15.24
C LEU A 48 -14.38 8.15 -14.67
N VAL A 49 -13.77 8.04 -13.49
CA VAL A 49 -12.84 9.03 -12.95
C VAL A 49 -11.60 8.31 -12.44
N TYR A 50 -10.42 8.85 -12.72
CA TYR A 50 -9.18 8.36 -12.13
C TYR A 50 -8.35 9.52 -11.60
N GLY A 51 -7.43 9.21 -10.67
CA GLY A 51 -6.52 10.19 -10.11
C GLY A 51 -5.13 9.63 -9.84
N ILE A 52 -4.14 10.52 -9.91
CA ILE A 52 -2.75 10.25 -9.52
C ILE A 52 -2.44 11.12 -8.31
N VAL A 53 -2.03 10.45 -7.22
CA VAL A 53 -1.57 11.10 -5.99
C VAL A 53 -0.06 10.97 -5.93
N ALA A 54 0.63 12.08 -5.73
CA ALA A 54 2.06 12.13 -5.50
C ALA A 54 2.38 13.28 -4.52
N ASN A 55 3.49 13.17 -3.80
CA ASN A 55 3.95 14.21 -2.88
C ASN A 55 2.87 14.66 -1.88
N GLY A 56 2.03 13.71 -1.42
CA GLY A 56 0.96 13.96 -0.44
C GLY A 56 -0.29 14.65 -0.97
N ARG A 57 -0.44 14.83 -2.29
CA ARG A 57 -1.61 15.51 -2.91
C ARG A 57 -2.04 14.89 -4.23
N LEU A 58 -3.27 15.19 -4.63
CA LEU A 58 -3.79 14.86 -5.96
C LEU A 58 -3.10 15.75 -7.00
N VAL A 59 -2.23 15.17 -7.84
CA VAL A 59 -1.46 15.90 -8.85
C VAL A 59 -2.08 15.85 -10.24
N HIS A 60 -2.92 14.83 -10.50
CA HIS A 60 -3.69 14.70 -11.73
C HIS A 60 -5.02 14.01 -11.45
N VAL A 61 -6.08 14.49 -12.08
CA VAL A 61 -7.41 13.89 -12.05
C VAL A 61 -8.10 14.11 -13.38
N LYS A 62 -8.70 13.06 -13.91
CA LYS A 62 -9.48 13.15 -15.15
C LYS A 62 -10.76 12.34 -15.02
N ALA A 63 -11.83 12.91 -15.58
CA ALA A 63 -13.15 12.30 -15.61
C ALA A 63 -13.62 12.18 -17.06
N PHE A 64 -14.31 11.08 -17.38
CA PHE A 64 -14.81 10.78 -18.71
C PHE A 64 -16.25 10.28 -18.62
N GLY A 65 -17.06 10.61 -19.65
CA GLY A 65 -18.42 10.09 -19.78
C GLY A 65 -19.40 10.66 -18.76
N VAL A 66 -20.41 9.88 -18.42
CA VAL A 66 -21.56 10.35 -17.65
C VAL A 66 -21.79 9.52 -16.37
N GLN A 67 -22.18 10.21 -15.31
CA GLN A 67 -22.59 9.60 -14.05
C GLN A 67 -24.08 9.19 -14.04
N ASP A 68 -24.87 9.71 -14.98
CA ASP A 68 -26.30 9.43 -15.14
C ASP A 68 -26.59 9.42 -16.64
N LEU A 69 -26.95 8.25 -17.18
CA LEU A 69 -27.24 8.06 -18.59
C LEU A 69 -28.54 8.76 -19.02
N ASP A 70 -29.56 8.76 -18.17
CA ASP A 70 -30.86 9.33 -18.51
C ASP A 70 -30.80 10.85 -18.58
N ARG A 71 -30.03 11.48 -17.70
CA ARG A 71 -29.85 12.93 -17.64
C ARG A 71 -28.60 13.42 -18.33
N GLN A 72 -27.81 12.54 -18.95
CA GLN A 72 -26.53 12.87 -19.62
C GLN A 72 -25.60 13.73 -18.73
N ARG A 73 -25.63 13.47 -17.42
CA ARG A 73 -24.87 14.27 -16.46
C ARG A 73 -23.42 13.80 -16.45
N ALA A 74 -22.49 14.70 -16.77
CA ALA A 74 -21.06 14.41 -16.86
C ALA A 74 -20.48 13.96 -15.50
N VAL A 75 -19.54 13.03 -15.52
CA VAL A 75 -18.71 12.69 -14.35
C VAL A 75 -17.79 13.86 -14.02
N LYS A 76 -17.65 14.14 -12.73
CA LYS A 76 -16.75 15.17 -12.17
C LYS A 76 -15.85 14.54 -11.09
N PRO A 77 -14.73 15.19 -10.70
CA PRO A 77 -13.88 14.71 -9.61
C PRO A 77 -14.60 14.57 -8.26
N ASP A 78 -15.68 15.31 -8.04
CA ASP A 78 -16.52 15.25 -6.84
C ASP A 78 -17.76 14.36 -6.98
N SER A 79 -17.93 13.67 -8.12
CA SER A 79 -18.95 12.65 -8.30
C SER A 79 -18.71 11.46 -7.37
N LEU A 80 -19.79 10.93 -6.79
CA LEU A 80 -19.75 9.91 -5.75
C LEU A 80 -19.91 8.52 -6.36
N PHE A 81 -18.91 7.67 -6.18
CA PHE A 81 -18.89 6.29 -6.62
C PHE A 81 -18.83 5.33 -5.43
N ARG A 82 -19.49 4.19 -5.54
CA ARG A 82 -19.24 3.09 -4.61
C ARG A 82 -17.92 2.41 -4.99
N ILE A 83 -17.06 2.23 -3.98
CA ILE A 83 -15.71 1.69 -4.20
C ILE A 83 -15.60 0.21 -3.85
N ALA A 84 -16.71 -0.42 -3.50
CA ALA A 84 -16.77 -1.85 -3.22
C ALA A 84 -15.65 -2.31 -2.27
N SER A 85 -14.99 -3.40 -2.59
CA SER A 85 -13.99 -4.05 -1.72
C SER A 85 -12.78 -3.19 -1.37
N MET A 86 -12.56 -2.03 -2.01
CA MET A 86 -11.57 -1.07 -1.51
C MET A 86 -11.94 -0.52 -0.12
N THR A 87 -13.18 -0.69 0.32
CA THR A 87 -13.64 -0.47 1.71
C THR A 87 -12.84 -1.28 2.73
N LYS A 88 -12.34 -2.46 2.35
CA LYS A 88 -11.64 -3.38 3.26
C LYS A 88 -10.41 -2.77 3.92
N ALA A 89 -9.71 -1.86 3.23
CA ALA A 89 -8.58 -1.14 3.82
C ALA A 89 -9.01 -0.22 4.97
N PHE A 90 -10.20 0.40 4.89
CA PHE A 90 -10.76 1.20 5.99
C PHE A 90 -11.16 0.32 7.17
N THR A 91 -11.74 -0.83 6.93
CA THR A 91 -12.07 -1.83 7.95
C THR A 91 -10.81 -2.33 8.65
N ALA A 92 -9.77 -2.67 7.88
CA ALA A 92 -8.49 -3.12 8.43
C ALA A 92 -7.84 -2.04 9.32
N LEU A 93 -7.79 -0.77 8.86
CA LEU A 93 -7.24 0.31 9.68
C LEU A 93 -8.12 0.62 10.91
N SER A 94 -9.42 0.38 10.86
CA SER A 94 -10.29 0.49 12.05
C SER A 94 -9.93 -0.55 13.11
N ILE A 95 -9.65 -1.79 12.72
CA ILE A 95 -9.14 -2.85 13.63
C ILE A 95 -7.78 -2.45 14.20
N LEU A 96 -6.86 -1.97 13.35
CA LEU A 96 -5.53 -1.56 13.79
C LEU A 96 -5.58 -0.38 14.76
N LYS A 97 -6.51 0.56 14.56
CA LYS A 97 -6.74 1.66 15.50
C LYS A 97 -7.25 1.16 16.85
N LEU A 98 -8.19 0.23 16.88
CA LEU A 98 -8.67 -0.38 18.13
C LEU A 98 -7.54 -1.16 18.84
N ARG A 99 -6.63 -1.78 18.09
CA ARG A 99 -5.43 -2.39 18.64
C ARG A 99 -4.49 -1.35 19.27
N GLU A 100 -4.24 -0.21 18.61
CA GLU A 100 -3.44 0.91 19.15
C GLU A 100 -4.02 1.44 20.47
N GLU A 101 -5.36 1.46 20.55
CA GLU A 101 -6.08 1.85 21.76
C GLU A 101 -6.09 0.76 22.86
N GLY A 102 -5.41 -0.37 22.63
CA GLY A 102 -5.32 -1.49 23.58
C GLY A 102 -6.65 -2.25 23.78
N LYS A 103 -7.64 -2.06 22.90
CA LYS A 103 -8.98 -2.64 23.05
C LYS A 103 -9.10 -4.07 22.52
N LEU A 104 -8.18 -4.48 21.65
CA LEU A 104 -8.10 -5.84 21.11
C LEU A 104 -6.67 -6.19 20.72
N SER A 105 -6.39 -7.48 20.55
CA SER A 105 -5.18 -8.01 19.92
C SER A 105 -5.53 -8.67 18.59
N LEU A 106 -4.63 -8.62 17.61
CA LEU A 106 -4.82 -9.34 16.35
C LEU A 106 -4.83 -10.86 16.54
N ASP A 107 -4.26 -11.35 17.65
CA ASP A 107 -4.23 -12.77 18.02
C ASP A 107 -5.41 -13.17 18.91
N ASP A 108 -6.28 -12.24 19.28
CA ASP A 108 -7.53 -12.59 19.94
C ASP A 108 -8.35 -13.54 19.06
N GLN A 109 -8.89 -14.59 19.67
CA GLN A 109 -9.89 -15.42 19.03
C GLN A 109 -11.13 -14.58 18.73
N ALA A 110 -11.63 -14.64 17.49
CA ALA A 110 -12.76 -13.82 17.05
C ALA A 110 -14.02 -14.04 17.91
N GLU A 111 -14.19 -15.25 18.45
CA GLU A 111 -15.28 -15.61 19.37
C GLU A 111 -15.27 -14.86 20.71
N ARG A 112 -14.16 -14.22 21.07
CA ARG A 112 -14.09 -13.31 22.23
C ARG A 112 -14.94 -12.07 22.01
N HIS A 113 -14.95 -11.60 20.79
CA HIS A 113 -15.61 -10.35 20.38
C HIS A 113 -16.96 -10.59 19.67
N VAL A 114 -17.18 -11.80 19.13
CA VAL A 114 -18.43 -12.25 18.49
C VAL A 114 -18.80 -13.62 19.10
N PRO A 115 -19.52 -13.64 20.23
CA PRO A 115 -19.75 -14.87 21.01
C PRO A 115 -20.44 -16.00 20.26
N GLU A 116 -21.23 -15.70 19.23
CA GLU A 116 -21.92 -16.67 18.38
C GLU A 116 -20.94 -17.68 17.74
N LEU A 117 -19.70 -17.27 17.47
CA LEU A 117 -18.67 -18.12 16.85
C LEU A 117 -18.23 -19.29 17.75
N ARG A 118 -18.51 -19.25 19.05
CA ARG A 118 -18.17 -20.33 19.97
C ARG A 118 -18.84 -21.65 19.61
N GLN A 119 -20.03 -21.58 19.03
CA GLN A 119 -20.85 -22.74 18.67
C GLN A 119 -20.54 -23.27 17.25
N TRP A 120 -19.65 -22.61 16.50
CA TRP A 120 -19.34 -23.02 15.15
C TRP A 120 -18.56 -24.34 15.12
N THR A 121 -18.94 -25.22 14.19
CA THR A 121 -18.28 -26.50 13.97
C THR A 121 -17.14 -26.31 12.99
N TYR A 122 -15.93 -26.54 13.46
CA TYR A 122 -14.72 -26.46 12.65
C TYR A 122 -14.48 -27.75 11.84
N PRO A 123 -13.72 -27.70 10.71
CA PRO A 123 -13.54 -28.84 9.81
C PRO A 123 -12.95 -30.08 10.45
N THR A 124 -12.02 -29.91 11.39
CA THR A 124 -11.36 -31.01 12.11
C THR A 124 -11.22 -30.66 13.59
N ARG A 125 -10.97 -31.70 14.43
CA ARG A 125 -10.84 -31.49 15.88
C ARG A 125 -9.58 -30.69 16.27
N ASP A 126 -8.55 -30.71 15.44
CA ASP A 126 -7.30 -29.96 15.61
C ASP A 126 -7.30 -28.60 14.90
N SER A 127 -8.41 -28.21 14.27
CA SER A 127 -8.55 -26.87 13.66
C SER A 127 -8.33 -25.78 14.70
N PRO A 128 -7.45 -24.80 14.43
CA PRO A 128 -7.30 -23.65 15.30
C PRO A 128 -8.57 -22.78 15.27
N ARG A 129 -8.82 -22.05 16.36
CA ARG A 129 -9.89 -21.06 16.40
C ARG A 129 -9.53 -19.85 15.54
N ILE A 130 -10.52 -19.27 14.84
CA ILE A 130 -10.34 -18.07 14.03
C ILE A 130 -9.83 -16.93 14.90
N ARG A 131 -8.76 -16.28 14.47
CA ARG A 131 -8.24 -15.05 15.08
C ARG A 131 -8.63 -13.84 14.23
N ILE A 132 -8.56 -12.64 14.80
CA ILE A 132 -8.83 -11.39 14.07
C ILE A 132 -7.91 -11.27 12.85
N ARG A 133 -6.62 -11.64 12.96
CA ARG A 133 -5.69 -11.63 11.83
C ARG A 133 -6.09 -12.57 10.70
N ASP A 134 -6.72 -13.70 11.02
CA ASP A 134 -7.14 -14.67 10.01
C ASP A 134 -8.30 -14.10 9.15
N LEU A 135 -9.19 -13.31 9.77
CA LEU A 135 -10.22 -12.56 9.05
C LEU A 135 -9.63 -11.46 8.16
N LEU A 136 -8.64 -10.70 8.67
CA LEU A 136 -7.96 -9.62 7.95
C LEU A 136 -7.24 -10.11 6.70
N THR A 137 -6.68 -11.33 6.73
CA THR A 137 -5.82 -11.89 5.69
C THR A 137 -6.49 -12.94 4.82
N HIS A 138 -7.81 -13.12 4.96
CA HIS A 138 -8.56 -14.15 4.22
C HIS A 138 -8.03 -15.57 4.44
N SER A 139 -7.63 -15.89 5.67
CA SER A 139 -7.20 -17.23 6.08
C SER A 139 -8.11 -17.86 7.14
N ALA A 140 -9.32 -17.33 7.31
CA ALA A 140 -10.27 -17.85 8.29
C ALA A 140 -10.89 -19.22 7.92
N GLY A 141 -10.58 -19.75 6.73
CA GLY A 141 -11.10 -21.04 6.26
C GLY A 141 -12.48 -20.96 5.62
N PHE A 142 -13.01 -19.77 5.38
CA PHE A 142 -14.26 -19.59 4.65
C PHE A 142 -14.05 -19.80 3.15
N VAL A 143 -15.11 -20.26 2.46
CA VAL A 143 -15.10 -20.34 0.99
C VAL A 143 -15.00 -18.96 0.37
N ASP A 144 -14.45 -18.85 -0.85
CA ASP A 144 -14.57 -17.63 -1.64
C ASP A 144 -16.05 -17.34 -1.93
N ASP A 145 -16.54 -16.28 -1.30
CA ASP A 145 -17.96 -15.91 -1.30
C ASP A 145 -18.25 -14.68 -2.18
N ASN A 146 -17.35 -14.28 -3.07
CA ASN A 146 -17.47 -13.05 -3.85
C ASN A 146 -18.84 -12.94 -4.58
N PRO A 147 -19.29 -13.93 -5.35
CA PRO A 147 -20.56 -13.82 -6.07
C PRO A 147 -21.79 -13.66 -5.18
N TRP A 148 -21.75 -14.25 -3.98
CA TRP A 148 -22.82 -14.16 -3.00
C TRP A 148 -22.67 -12.94 -2.10
N GLY A 149 -21.47 -12.71 -1.54
CA GLY A 149 -21.18 -11.68 -0.56
C GLY A 149 -21.41 -10.27 -1.08
N ASP A 150 -21.06 -10.00 -2.35
CA ASP A 150 -21.23 -8.69 -2.96
C ASP A 150 -22.68 -8.20 -2.99
N ARG A 151 -23.64 -9.11 -2.89
CA ARG A 151 -25.06 -8.79 -2.85
C ARG A 151 -25.64 -8.75 -1.44
N GLN A 152 -24.83 -9.04 -0.41
CA GLN A 152 -25.26 -9.06 0.99
C GLN A 152 -25.06 -7.72 1.72
N THR A 153 -24.54 -6.68 1.05
CA THR A 153 -24.35 -5.37 1.68
C THR A 153 -25.57 -4.89 2.46
N PRO A 154 -26.82 -4.98 1.91
CA PRO A 154 -28.01 -4.52 2.60
C PRO A 154 -28.58 -5.51 3.64
N MET A 155 -27.87 -6.60 3.96
CA MET A 155 -28.36 -7.59 4.93
C MET A 155 -28.72 -6.91 6.26
N PRO A 156 -29.97 -7.06 6.77
CA PRO A 156 -30.33 -6.51 8.06
C PRO A 156 -29.52 -7.14 9.19
N GLU A 157 -29.24 -6.37 10.24
CA GLU A 157 -28.53 -6.87 11.43
C GLU A 157 -29.19 -8.12 12.05
N GLN A 158 -30.53 -8.18 12.05
CA GLN A 158 -31.25 -9.35 12.57
C GLN A 158 -30.94 -10.60 11.75
N ASP A 159 -30.85 -10.49 10.42
CA ASP A 159 -30.56 -11.62 9.53
C ASP A 159 -29.11 -12.06 9.69
N PHE A 160 -28.20 -11.11 9.83
CA PHE A 160 -26.81 -11.41 10.13
C PHE A 160 -26.66 -12.12 11.49
N ASN A 161 -27.39 -11.69 12.53
CA ASN A 161 -27.42 -12.39 13.81
C ASN A 161 -27.90 -13.82 13.68
N ARG A 162 -28.93 -14.06 12.85
CA ARG A 162 -29.43 -15.44 12.59
C ARG A 162 -28.38 -16.27 11.87
N LEU A 163 -27.71 -15.70 10.86
CA LEU A 163 -26.62 -16.36 10.15
C LEU A 163 -25.51 -16.78 11.11
N LEU A 164 -25.07 -15.87 11.98
CA LEU A 164 -24.02 -16.15 12.97
C LEU A 164 -24.43 -17.22 13.98
N ALA A 165 -25.69 -17.21 14.44
CA ALA A 165 -26.20 -18.21 15.39
C ALA A 165 -26.34 -19.60 14.75
N GLN A 166 -26.63 -19.69 13.47
CA GLN A 166 -26.70 -20.96 12.72
C GLN A 166 -25.33 -21.51 12.37
N GLY A 167 -24.32 -20.66 12.27
CA GLY A 167 -23.00 -21.01 11.78
C GLY A 167 -22.94 -21.12 10.27
N VAL A 168 -21.71 -21.23 9.75
CA VAL A 168 -21.44 -21.40 8.31
C VAL A 168 -20.52 -22.59 8.09
N PRO A 169 -20.61 -23.29 6.95
CA PRO A 169 -19.65 -24.32 6.60
C PRO A 169 -18.28 -23.70 6.29
N PHE A 170 -17.23 -24.43 6.67
CA PHE A 170 -15.86 -24.07 6.33
C PHE A 170 -15.43 -24.78 5.04
N SER A 171 -14.62 -24.11 4.24
CA SER A 171 -13.91 -24.71 3.10
C SER A 171 -12.65 -25.46 3.58
N THR A 172 -11.91 -24.85 4.50
CA THR A 172 -10.65 -25.40 5.05
C THR A 172 -10.51 -25.05 6.53
N ALA A 173 -9.53 -25.66 7.20
CA ALA A 173 -9.18 -25.23 8.54
C ALA A 173 -8.58 -23.82 8.54
N PRO A 174 -8.89 -22.97 9.54
CA PRO A 174 -8.28 -21.64 9.65
C PRO A 174 -6.76 -21.69 9.62
N GLY A 175 -6.13 -20.70 8.95
CA GLY A 175 -4.68 -20.56 8.85
C GLY A 175 -4.02 -21.44 7.78
N THR A 176 -4.77 -22.23 6.99
CA THR A 176 -4.17 -23.17 6.03
C THR A 176 -3.93 -22.58 4.65
N ARG A 177 -4.83 -21.72 4.15
CA ARG A 177 -4.66 -21.09 2.84
C ARG A 177 -5.47 -19.81 2.69
N TYR A 178 -5.18 -19.09 1.62
CA TYR A 178 -5.94 -17.92 1.21
C TYR A 178 -7.24 -18.36 0.51
N GLU A 179 -8.38 -17.85 1.01
CA GLU A 179 -9.68 -17.89 0.34
C GLU A 179 -10.43 -16.58 0.64
N TYR A 180 -10.67 -15.81 -0.41
CA TYR A 180 -11.24 -14.47 -0.27
C TYR A 180 -12.65 -14.53 0.33
N SER A 181 -12.91 -13.80 1.41
CA SER A 181 -14.22 -13.83 2.08
C SER A 181 -14.74 -12.44 2.46
N ASN A 182 -15.91 -12.11 1.93
CA ASN A 182 -16.68 -10.93 2.33
C ASN A 182 -17.30 -11.13 3.72
N LEU A 183 -17.71 -12.36 4.04
CA LEU A 183 -18.20 -12.72 5.38
C LEU A 183 -17.14 -12.43 6.45
N GLY A 184 -15.87 -12.75 6.16
CA GLY A 184 -14.75 -12.44 7.07
C GLY A 184 -14.67 -10.95 7.40
N TYR A 185 -14.87 -10.08 6.42
CA TYR A 185 -14.90 -8.63 6.62
C TYR A 185 -16.19 -8.12 7.26
N ALA A 186 -17.33 -8.76 7.02
CA ALA A 186 -18.56 -8.46 7.78
C ALA A 186 -18.38 -8.77 9.27
N LEU A 187 -17.70 -9.88 9.61
CA LEU A 187 -17.32 -10.22 10.99
C LEU A 187 -16.37 -9.17 11.60
N LEU A 188 -15.39 -8.66 10.84
CA LEU A 188 -14.54 -7.54 11.29
C LEU A 188 -15.37 -6.29 11.59
N GLY A 189 -16.37 -5.99 10.76
CA GLY A 189 -17.34 -4.91 11.03
C GLY A 189 -18.10 -5.11 12.34
N ARG A 190 -18.54 -6.34 12.62
CA ARG A 190 -19.18 -6.72 13.89
C ARG A 190 -18.22 -6.58 15.06
N ILE A 191 -16.96 -7.01 14.94
CA ILE A 191 -15.92 -6.84 15.97
C ILE A 191 -15.69 -5.36 16.26
N ILE A 192 -15.57 -4.51 15.22
CA ILE A 192 -15.43 -3.06 15.39
C ILE A 192 -16.61 -2.49 16.18
N ALA A 193 -17.83 -2.87 15.83
CA ALA A 193 -19.01 -2.37 16.52
C ALA A 193 -19.05 -2.82 18.00
N ASN A 194 -18.81 -4.09 18.27
CA ASN A 194 -18.86 -4.64 19.63
C ASN A 194 -17.74 -4.05 20.53
N VAL A 195 -16.52 -3.90 20.01
CA VAL A 195 -15.36 -3.40 20.77
C VAL A 195 -15.43 -1.90 20.98
N SER A 196 -15.90 -1.14 20.00
CA SER A 196 -15.98 0.32 20.08
C SER A 196 -17.25 0.84 20.76
N GLY A 197 -18.29 0.02 20.85
CA GLY A 197 -19.63 0.45 21.27
C GLY A 197 -20.36 1.34 20.28
N MET A 198 -19.88 1.43 19.03
CA MET A 198 -20.43 2.27 17.96
C MET A 198 -20.80 1.43 16.74
N PRO A 199 -21.91 1.72 16.03
CA PRO A 199 -22.16 1.10 14.72
C PRO A 199 -20.95 1.25 13.81
N TYR A 200 -20.59 0.20 13.03
CA TYR A 200 -19.42 0.15 12.17
C TYR A 200 -19.26 1.42 11.30
N ARG A 201 -20.31 1.80 10.56
CA ARG A 201 -20.26 2.96 9.67
C ARG A 201 -19.90 4.24 10.44
N ARG A 202 -20.50 4.44 11.62
CA ARG A 202 -20.26 5.61 12.48
C ARG A 202 -18.81 5.64 12.96
N TYR A 203 -18.25 4.48 13.29
CA TYR A 203 -16.84 4.37 13.68
C TYR A 203 -15.92 4.84 12.55
N VAL A 204 -16.10 4.31 11.33
CA VAL A 204 -15.27 4.70 10.18
C VAL A 204 -15.44 6.18 9.84
N GLU A 205 -16.68 6.66 9.77
CA GLU A 205 -16.99 8.07 9.46
C GLU A 205 -16.33 9.04 10.46
N THR A 206 -16.42 8.74 11.74
CA THR A 206 -15.92 9.66 12.79
C THR A 206 -14.44 9.46 13.11
N ARG A 207 -13.91 8.24 12.99
CA ARG A 207 -12.54 7.92 13.42
C ARG A 207 -11.52 7.91 12.29
N LEU A 208 -11.96 7.77 11.05
CA LEU A 208 -11.08 7.76 9.87
C LEU A 208 -11.43 8.87 8.87
N LEU A 209 -12.68 8.93 8.39
CA LEU A 209 -13.04 9.86 7.31
C LEU A 209 -12.98 11.32 7.76
N ALA A 210 -13.62 11.66 8.87
CA ALA A 210 -13.66 13.05 9.36
C ALA A 210 -12.26 13.60 9.67
N PRO A 211 -11.35 12.91 10.40
CA PRO A 211 -9.99 13.39 10.62
C PRO A 211 -9.17 13.59 9.34
N LEU A 212 -9.48 12.86 8.27
CA LEU A 212 -8.84 13.01 6.96
C LEU A 212 -9.51 14.08 6.08
N GLY A 213 -10.57 14.72 6.55
CA GLY A 213 -11.33 15.71 5.79
C GLY A 213 -12.10 15.12 4.62
N MET A 214 -12.45 13.82 4.66
CA MET A 214 -13.22 13.13 3.62
C MET A 214 -14.71 13.36 3.81
N THR A 215 -15.15 14.61 3.60
CA THR A 215 -16.52 15.08 3.89
C THR A 215 -17.56 14.66 2.86
N SER A 216 -17.13 14.11 1.73
CA SER A 216 -17.97 13.56 0.66
C SER A 216 -17.83 12.04 0.58
N SER A 217 -17.70 11.38 1.73
CA SER A 217 -17.52 9.93 1.83
C SER A 217 -18.34 9.37 2.98
N GLY A 218 -18.96 8.21 2.77
CA GLY A 218 -19.80 7.56 3.79
C GLY A 218 -20.51 6.33 3.26
N TYR A 219 -21.38 5.75 4.05
CA TYR A 219 -22.05 4.48 3.76
C TYR A 219 -23.51 4.64 3.33
N ALA A 220 -24.18 5.68 3.80
CA ALA A 220 -25.61 5.89 3.53
C ALA A 220 -25.81 6.58 2.16
N VAL A 221 -25.97 5.79 1.12
CA VAL A 221 -26.12 6.27 -0.28
C VAL A 221 -27.28 7.26 -0.42
N SER A 222 -28.39 7.03 0.30
CA SER A 222 -29.58 7.88 0.24
C SER A 222 -29.41 9.27 0.87
N GLU A 223 -28.41 9.45 1.73
CA GLU A 223 -28.15 10.75 2.39
C GLU A 223 -27.42 11.74 1.48
N TRP A 224 -26.93 11.30 0.31
CA TRP A 224 -26.18 12.15 -0.61
C TRP A 224 -27.06 12.76 -1.70
N PRO A 225 -26.80 14.00 -2.12
CA PRO A 225 -27.55 14.63 -3.21
C PRO A 225 -27.54 13.77 -4.47
N HIS A 226 -28.70 13.53 -5.05
CA HIS A 226 -28.86 12.66 -6.21
C HIS A 226 -28.03 13.11 -7.42
N ASP A 227 -27.81 14.42 -7.53
CA ASP A 227 -27.04 15.03 -8.63
C ASP A 227 -25.53 14.85 -8.50
N ARG A 228 -25.02 14.41 -7.35
CA ARG A 228 -23.62 14.07 -7.14
C ARG A 228 -23.33 12.58 -7.27
N ARG A 229 -24.36 11.73 -7.24
CA ARG A 229 -24.16 10.27 -7.26
C ARG A 229 -23.97 9.78 -8.70
N ALA A 230 -22.90 9.02 -8.93
CA ALA A 230 -22.77 8.20 -10.12
C ALA A 230 -23.74 7.02 -9.99
N LEU A 231 -24.67 6.89 -10.92
CA LEU A 231 -25.65 5.81 -10.95
C LEU A 231 -25.00 4.55 -11.53
N GLY A 232 -25.24 3.39 -10.91
CA GLY A 232 -24.65 2.13 -11.33
C GLY A 232 -25.37 1.48 -12.50
N TYR A 233 -24.60 0.89 -13.42
CA TYR A 233 -25.12 0.23 -14.61
C TYR A 233 -24.43 -1.12 -14.85
N ARG A 234 -25.13 -2.05 -15.50
CA ARG A 234 -24.57 -3.23 -16.14
C ARG A 234 -24.74 -3.16 -17.65
N TRP A 235 -23.77 -3.71 -18.37
CA TRP A 235 -23.84 -3.86 -19.81
C TRP A 235 -24.29 -5.29 -20.13
N GLU A 236 -25.43 -5.43 -20.77
CA GLU A 236 -26.08 -6.70 -21.05
C GLU A 236 -26.85 -6.63 -22.35
N GLU A 237 -26.70 -7.60 -23.24
CA GLU A 237 -27.40 -7.67 -24.53
C GLU A 237 -27.22 -6.39 -25.38
N GLY A 238 -26.02 -5.80 -25.40
CA GLY A 238 -25.72 -4.60 -26.19
C GLY A 238 -26.30 -3.29 -25.62
N ARG A 239 -26.77 -3.27 -24.39
CA ARG A 239 -27.35 -2.07 -23.75
C ARG A 239 -27.01 -1.95 -22.28
N TRP A 240 -27.05 -0.72 -21.78
CA TRP A 240 -26.95 -0.47 -20.33
C TRP A 240 -28.30 -0.72 -19.65
N ARG A 241 -28.24 -1.39 -18.53
CA ARG A 241 -29.35 -1.54 -17.59
C ARG A 241 -28.94 -0.93 -16.25
N ARG A 242 -29.84 -0.10 -15.68
CA ARG A 242 -29.65 0.47 -14.35
C ARG A 242 -29.62 -0.62 -13.29
N GLU A 243 -28.61 -0.61 -12.41
CA GLU A 243 -28.59 -1.42 -11.21
C GLU A 243 -29.31 -0.67 -10.07
N PRO A 244 -30.12 -1.36 -9.25
CA PRO A 244 -30.74 -0.75 -8.08
C PRO A 244 -29.69 -0.29 -7.07
N ASP A 245 -29.98 0.80 -6.36
CA ASP A 245 -29.16 1.22 -5.24
C ASP A 245 -29.29 0.22 -4.10
N MET A 246 -28.17 -0.30 -3.61
CA MET A 246 -28.15 -1.17 -2.44
C MET A 246 -27.92 -0.35 -1.18
N ALA A 247 -28.76 -0.54 -0.17
CA ALA A 247 -28.63 0.12 1.13
C ALA A 247 -27.36 -0.34 1.87
N ASP A 248 -26.97 0.40 2.89
CA ASP A 248 -26.00 -0.06 3.88
C ASP A 248 -26.65 -1.07 4.85
N GLY A 249 -25.89 -2.04 5.33
CA GLY A 249 -26.31 -3.08 6.25
C GLY A 249 -25.12 -3.80 6.88
N ALA A 250 -25.33 -4.97 7.44
CA ALA A 250 -24.34 -5.72 8.20
C ALA A 250 -23.07 -6.07 7.42
N PHE A 251 -23.16 -6.18 6.09
CA PHE A 251 -22.01 -6.39 5.21
C PHE A 251 -21.34 -5.07 4.72
N GLY A 252 -21.73 -3.92 5.25
CA GLY A 252 -21.12 -2.64 4.87
C GLY A 252 -19.59 -2.60 5.00
N ALA A 253 -19.06 -3.33 5.98
CA ALA A 253 -17.61 -3.38 6.24
C ALA A 253 -16.79 -4.05 5.12
N MET A 254 -17.39 -4.88 4.28
CA MET A 254 -16.68 -5.54 3.18
C MET A 254 -16.63 -4.70 1.89
N GLY A 255 -17.60 -3.74 1.70
CA GLY A 255 -17.72 -3.08 0.39
C GLY A 255 -18.68 -1.89 0.33
N GLY A 256 -19.20 -1.38 1.46
CA GLY A 256 -20.29 -0.40 1.49
C GLY A 256 -19.90 1.06 1.27
N LEU A 257 -18.62 1.41 1.28
CA LEU A 257 -18.18 2.81 1.22
C LEU A 257 -18.44 3.44 -0.15
N GLN A 258 -18.95 4.68 -0.12
CA GLN A 258 -19.07 5.59 -1.25
C GLN A 258 -18.15 6.79 -1.03
N THR A 259 -17.50 7.27 -2.09
CA THR A 259 -16.55 8.39 -2.01
C THR A 259 -16.42 9.11 -3.36
N SER A 260 -15.78 10.27 -3.36
CA SER A 260 -15.36 11.01 -4.56
C SER A 260 -13.87 10.82 -4.83
N ALA A 261 -13.43 11.12 -6.06
CA ALA A 261 -12.00 11.10 -6.39
C ALA A 261 -11.20 12.09 -5.54
N THR A 262 -11.78 13.25 -5.24
CA THR A 262 -11.15 14.28 -4.41
C THR A 262 -10.92 13.79 -2.97
N ASP A 263 -11.91 13.13 -2.38
CA ASP A 263 -11.78 12.59 -1.02
C ASP A 263 -10.85 11.37 -0.98
N TYR A 264 -11.00 10.47 -1.96
CA TYR A 264 -10.18 9.27 -2.00
C TYR A 264 -8.68 9.59 -2.19
N ALA A 265 -8.37 10.68 -2.86
CA ALA A 265 -6.99 11.17 -2.95
C ALA A 265 -6.39 11.52 -1.58
N ARG A 266 -7.19 12.04 -0.62
CA ARG A 266 -6.75 12.28 0.77
C ARG A 266 -6.43 10.97 1.48
N TRP A 267 -7.26 9.93 1.26
CA TRP A 267 -7.00 8.60 1.77
C TRP A 267 -5.70 8.02 1.23
N VAL A 268 -5.49 8.08 -0.10
CA VAL A 268 -4.26 7.61 -0.75
C VAL A 268 -3.04 8.38 -0.24
N ALA A 269 -3.13 9.70 -0.11
CA ALA A 269 -2.06 10.54 0.44
C ALA A 269 -1.74 10.15 1.89
N PHE A 270 -2.75 9.93 2.72
CA PHE A 270 -2.58 9.46 4.10
C PHE A 270 -1.86 8.10 4.14
N LEU A 271 -2.30 7.10 3.36
CA LEU A 271 -1.63 5.80 3.32
C LEU A 271 -0.16 5.94 2.91
N LEU A 272 0.13 6.65 1.83
CA LEU A 272 1.49 6.84 1.31
C LEU A 272 2.40 7.64 2.26
N SER A 273 1.81 8.46 3.14
CA SER A 273 2.55 9.21 4.17
C SER A 273 3.21 8.32 5.20
N ALA A 274 2.82 7.04 5.29
CA ALA A 274 3.41 6.09 6.22
C ALA A 274 4.84 5.66 5.83
N TRP A 275 5.26 5.86 4.59
CA TRP A 275 6.60 5.54 4.10
C TRP A 275 7.40 6.80 3.71
N PRO A 276 8.73 6.73 3.85
CA PRO A 276 9.49 5.75 4.63
C PRO A 276 9.22 5.88 6.13
N ALA A 277 9.70 4.90 6.92
CA ALA A 277 9.72 5.01 8.38
C ALA A 277 10.59 6.21 8.80
N ARG A 278 10.13 6.99 9.79
CA ARG A 278 10.81 8.21 10.27
C ARG A 278 10.34 8.57 11.69
N ASP A 279 11.05 9.47 12.36
CA ASP A 279 10.89 9.75 13.78
C ASP A 279 9.94 10.93 14.10
N ASP A 280 9.52 11.72 13.08
CA ASP A 280 8.57 12.82 13.30
C ASP A 280 7.21 12.29 13.80
N PRO A 281 6.44 13.09 14.58
CA PRO A 281 5.16 12.67 15.13
C PRO A 281 4.14 12.23 14.07
N ASP A 282 3.31 11.24 14.41
CA ASP A 282 2.18 10.84 13.58
C ASP A 282 1.12 11.96 13.53
N GLN A 283 0.60 12.23 12.32
CA GLN A 283 -0.41 13.29 12.09
C GLN A 283 -1.75 12.74 11.61
N GLY A 284 -1.87 11.42 11.42
CA GLY A 284 -3.08 10.77 10.91
C GLY A 284 -3.94 10.16 12.01
N PRO A 285 -5.14 9.67 11.63
CA PRO A 285 -6.04 8.98 12.55
C PRO A 285 -5.51 7.63 13.05
N VAL A 286 -4.53 7.04 12.38
CA VAL A 286 -3.86 5.77 12.70
C VAL A 286 -2.36 5.97 12.57
N ALA A 287 -1.58 5.39 13.47
CA ALA A 287 -0.13 5.52 13.48
C ALA A 287 0.50 4.94 12.19
N ARG A 288 1.54 5.61 11.67
CA ARG A 288 2.26 5.17 10.46
C ARG A 288 2.75 3.73 10.54
N ALA A 289 3.18 3.29 11.73
CA ALA A 289 3.60 1.90 11.94
C ALA A 289 2.47 0.91 11.65
N SER A 290 1.23 1.23 12.08
CA SER A 290 0.06 0.41 11.79
C SER A 290 -0.36 0.49 10.32
N VAL A 291 -0.29 1.67 9.70
CA VAL A 291 -0.54 1.79 8.25
C VAL A 291 0.44 0.91 7.45
N ARG A 292 1.71 0.87 7.83
CA ARG A 292 2.70 -0.02 7.19
C ARG A 292 2.39 -1.52 7.32
N MET A 293 1.57 -1.92 8.30
CA MET A 293 1.14 -3.33 8.42
C MET A 293 0.26 -3.79 7.25
N LEU A 294 -0.38 -2.88 6.53
CA LEU A 294 -1.12 -3.22 5.30
C LEU A 294 -0.20 -3.84 4.24
N ALA A 295 1.10 -3.50 4.27
CA ALA A 295 2.13 -4.01 3.36
C ALA A 295 2.77 -5.35 3.80
N GLN A 296 2.36 -5.89 4.95
CA GLN A 296 2.83 -7.20 5.39
C GLN A 296 2.03 -8.29 4.67
N GLY A 297 2.61 -8.82 3.60
CA GLY A 297 2.04 -9.94 2.85
C GLY A 297 2.04 -11.23 3.67
N SER A 298 1.11 -11.35 4.62
CA SER A 298 1.08 -12.45 5.60
C SER A 298 0.52 -13.75 5.04
N ASN A 299 -0.31 -13.67 3.99
CA ASN A 299 -0.97 -14.83 3.41
C ASN A 299 -0.68 -14.89 1.91
N PHE A 300 0.09 -15.91 1.49
CA PHE A 300 0.44 -16.12 0.09
C PHE A 300 -0.81 -16.36 -0.76
N VAL A 301 -0.93 -15.63 -1.87
CA VAL A 301 -2.06 -15.75 -2.79
C VAL A 301 -1.67 -16.58 -4.00
N ASN A 302 -0.72 -16.10 -4.79
CA ASN A 302 -0.25 -16.78 -5.99
C ASN A 302 1.04 -16.17 -6.55
N LEU A 303 1.64 -16.90 -7.50
CA LEU A 303 2.57 -16.33 -8.46
C LEU A 303 1.77 -15.95 -9.71
N ALA A 304 1.89 -14.73 -10.14
CA ALA A 304 1.12 -14.21 -11.27
C ALA A 304 2.00 -13.42 -12.23
N GLN A 305 1.48 -13.14 -13.40
CA GLN A 305 2.04 -12.16 -14.32
C GLN A 305 1.26 -10.85 -14.18
N ARG A 306 1.94 -9.72 -14.15
CA ARG A 306 1.30 -8.41 -14.14
C ARG A 306 0.34 -8.29 -15.33
N ASN A 307 -0.93 -8.03 -15.05
CA ASN A 307 -2.01 -7.93 -16.05
C ASN A 307 -2.14 -9.14 -16.99
N GLY A 308 -1.65 -10.33 -16.61
CA GLY A 308 -1.66 -11.50 -17.47
C GLY A 308 -0.79 -11.38 -18.74
N LYS A 309 0.04 -10.32 -18.86
CA LYS A 309 0.90 -10.08 -20.03
C LYS A 309 2.00 -11.12 -20.12
N SER A 310 2.30 -11.57 -21.34
CA SER A 310 3.37 -12.51 -21.68
C SER A 310 4.40 -11.84 -22.60
N GLY A 311 5.51 -12.52 -22.88
CA GLY A 311 6.56 -12.00 -23.77
C GLY A 311 7.49 -10.99 -23.10
N PRO A 312 8.06 -10.03 -23.86
CA PRO A 312 9.06 -9.07 -23.36
C PRO A 312 8.56 -8.18 -22.23
N ASP A 313 7.26 -7.93 -22.19
CA ASP A 313 6.60 -7.12 -21.14
C ASP A 313 6.10 -7.96 -19.95
N ALA A 314 6.44 -9.26 -19.93
CA ALA A 314 6.07 -10.14 -18.83
C ALA A 314 6.81 -9.76 -17.55
N CYS A 315 6.05 -9.50 -16.50
CA CYS A 315 6.57 -9.26 -15.17
C CYS A 315 5.96 -10.25 -14.20
N LYS A 316 6.77 -11.19 -13.72
CA LYS A 316 6.34 -12.13 -12.68
C LYS A 316 6.25 -11.41 -11.33
N GLN A 317 5.16 -11.65 -10.65
CA GLN A 317 4.88 -11.09 -9.32
C GLN A 317 4.64 -12.22 -8.33
N ALA A 318 5.28 -12.15 -7.17
CA ALA A 318 4.85 -12.88 -6.00
C ALA A 318 3.79 -12.02 -5.28
N ALA A 319 2.58 -12.54 -5.15
CA ALA A 319 1.48 -11.84 -4.55
C ALA A 319 1.03 -12.49 -3.25
N ALA A 320 0.83 -11.68 -2.23
CA ALA A 320 0.27 -12.05 -0.95
C ALA A 320 -0.90 -11.12 -0.59
N TYR A 321 -1.63 -11.44 0.45
CA TYR A 321 -2.62 -10.56 1.04
C TYR A 321 -2.14 -10.10 2.42
N GLY A 322 -2.16 -8.80 2.63
CA GLY A 322 -1.91 -8.15 3.91
C GLY A 322 -3.22 -7.88 4.64
N PHE A 323 -3.33 -6.72 5.28
CA PHE A 323 -4.56 -6.30 5.94
C PHE A 323 -5.38 -5.39 5.03
N GLY A 324 -6.35 -5.96 4.33
CA GLY A 324 -7.24 -5.21 3.43
C GLY A 324 -6.61 -4.77 2.11
N MET A 325 -5.40 -5.22 1.80
CA MET A 325 -4.68 -4.90 0.57
C MET A 325 -3.94 -6.13 0.05
N ARG A 326 -3.91 -6.30 -1.26
CA ARG A 326 -3.00 -7.21 -1.94
C ARG A 326 -1.61 -6.59 -1.96
N VAL A 327 -0.61 -7.37 -1.63
CA VAL A 327 0.81 -6.97 -1.58
C VAL A 327 1.54 -7.73 -2.66
N ALA A 328 2.30 -7.05 -3.50
CA ALA A 328 3.11 -7.72 -4.50
C ALA A 328 4.50 -7.08 -4.61
N GLN A 329 5.48 -7.94 -4.92
CA GLN A 329 6.79 -7.49 -5.40
C GLN A 329 6.77 -7.53 -6.91
N ASP A 330 6.79 -6.34 -7.52
CA ASP A 330 6.79 -6.15 -8.97
C ASP A 330 8.22 -5.96 -9.50
N CYS A 331 8.49 -6.43 -10.71
CA CYS A 331 9.83 -6.37 -11.30
C CYS A 331 10.31 -4.94 -11.62
N ASP A 332 9.39 -4.02 -11.95
CA ASP A 332 9.72 -2.65 -12.33
C ASP A 332 9.45 -1.64 -11.21
N LEU A 333 8.39 -1.91 -10.43
CA LEU A 333 7.82 -0.96 -9.48
C LEU A 333 8.19 -1.26 -8.02
N GLY A 334 8.84 -2.42 -7.77
CA GLY A 334 9.18 -2.84 -6.41
C GLY A 334 7.94 -3.21 -5.59
N LEU A 335 7.88 -2.75 -4.35
CA LEU A 335 6.72 -3.00 -3.48
C LEU A 335 5.48 -2.26 -4.01
N THR A 336 4.41 -3.02 -4.21
CA THR A 336 3.11 -2.48 -4.60
C THR A 336 2.02 -2.98 -3.65
N LEU A 337 1.10 -2.08 -3.31
CA LEU A 337 -0.14 -2.41 -2.61
C LEU A 337 -1.30 -2.12 -3.54
N SER A 338 -2.25 -3.04 -3.67
CA SER A 338 -3.40 -2.81 -4.54
C SER A 338 -4.66 -3.47 -4.00
N HIS A 339 -5.80 -2.96 -4.39
CA HIS A 339 -7.08 -3.65 -4.22
C HIS A 339 -8.05 -3.24 -5.33
N GLY A 340 -8.74 -4.22 -5.87
CA GLY A 340 -9.87 -4.01 -6.77
C GLY A 340 -11.18 -3.88 -5.99
N GLY A 341 -12.16 -3.24 -6.59
CA GLY A 341 -13.53 -3.22 -6.13
C GLY A 341 -14.48 -3.65 -7.23
N GLY A 342 -15.29 -4.67 -6.98
CA GLY A 342 -16.37 -5.12 -7.84
C GLY A 342 -17.68 -5.07 -7.08
N TYR A 343 -18.70 -4.48 -7.70
CA TYR A 343 -20.01 -4.32 -7.10
C TYR A 343 -21.08 -4.23 -8.18
N PRO A 344 -22.34 -4.62 -7.93
CA PRO A 344 -23.42 -4.32 -8.84
C PRO A 344 -23.49 -2.81 -9.13
N GLY A 345 -23.29 -2.44 -10.39
CA GLY A 345 -23.27 -1.06 -10.85
C GLY A 345 -21.91 -0.36 -10.79
N TYR A 346 -20.87 -0.93 -10.16
CA TYR A 346 -19.61 -0.22 -9.96
C TYR A 346 -18.40 -1.12 -10.10
N GLY A 347 -17.29 -0.47 -10.45
CA GLY A 347 -15.97 -1.04 -10.42
C GLY A 347 -14.94 -0.01 -9.94
N SER A 348 -13.91 -0.46 -9.27
CA SER A 348 -12.85 0.42 -8.77
C SER A 348 -11.52 -0.32 -8.67
N HIS A 349 -10.45 0.46 -8.64
CA HIS A 349 -9.11 -0.07 -8.35
C HIS A 349 -8.25 1.01 -7.70
N VAL A 350 -7.37 0.58 -6.81
CA VAL A 350 -6.28 1.40 -6.26
C VAL A 350 -4.99 0.63 -6.33
N MET A 351 -3.93 1.36 -6.64
CA MET A 351 -2.56 0.88 -6.64
C MET A 351 -1.67 1.92 -5.95
N LEU A 352 -0.90 1.49 -4.98
CA LEU A 352 0.06 2.31 -4.25
C LEU A 352 1.46 1.79 -4.52
N MET A 353 2.40 2.69 -4.69
CA MET A 353 3.83 2.45 -4.81
C MET A 353 4.55 3.17 -3.67
N PRO A 354 4.64 2.55 -2.48
CA PRO A 354 5.15 3.19 -1.27
C PRO A 354 6.57 3.75 -1.43
N ASP A 355 7.43 3.01 -2.13
CA ASP A 355 8.85 3.40 -2.34
C ASP A 355 8.99 4.71 -3.14
N TYR A 356 7.97 5.05 -3.93
CA TYR A 356 7.94 6.29 -4.73
C TYR A 356 6.98 7.34 -4.15
N GLY A 357 6.13 6.94 -3.19
CA GLY A 357 5.08 7.81 -2.65
C GLY A 357 4.06 8.24 -3.69
N VAL A 358 3.76 7.35 -4.63
CA VAL A 358 2.79 7.58 -5.71
C VAL A 358 1.67 6.54 -5.62
N GLY A 359 0.44 6.98 -5.86
CA GLY A 359 -0.72 6.12 -5.94
C GLY A 359 -1.62 6.50 -7.12
N ILE A 360 -2.25 5.50 -7.71
CA ILE A 360 -3.19 5.65 -8.81
C ILE A 360 -4.49 4.96 -8.40
N PHE A 361 -5.63 5.61 -8.63
CA PHE A 361 -6.93 5.00 -8.38
C PHE A 361 -7.89 5.32 -9.53
N VAL A 362 -8.90 4.47 -9.70
CA VAL A 362 -9.92 4.61 -10.73
C VAL A 362 -11.27 4.10 -10.23
N PHE A 363 -12.34 4.80 -10.58
CA PHE A 363 -13.74 4.43 -10.31
C PHE A 363 -14.54 4.44 -11.60
N THR A 364 -15.40 3.46 -11.76
CA THR A 364 -16.37 3.37 -12.87
C THR A 364 -17.77 3.09 -12.34
N ASN A 365 -18.78 3.51 -13.09
CA ASN A 365 -20.17 3.19 -12.78
C ASN A 365 -20.70 2.03 -13.65
N ARG A 366 -19.87 1.00 -13.82
CA ARG A 366 -20.24 -0.26 -14.48
C ARG A 366 -19.93 -1.46 -13.56
N THR A 367 -20.89 -2.39 -13.49
CA THR A 367 -20.79 -3.63 -12.72
C THR A 367 -19.47 -4.36 -12.97
N TYR A 368 -18.70 -4.62 -11.91
CA TYR A 368 -17.43 -5.37 -11.87
C TYR A 368 -16.32 -4.85 -12.81
N ASN A 369 -16.35 -3.58 -13.18
CA ASN A 369 -15.37 -2.98 -14.09
C ASN A 369 -14.27 -2.23 -13.35
N GLY A 370 -13.30 -2.94 -12.76
CA GLY A 370 -12.36 -2.38 -11.78
C GLY A 370 -11.23 -1.49 -12.32
N GLY A 371 -10.87 -1.55 -13.61
CA GLY A 371 -9.80 -0.70 -14.18
C GLY A 371 -8.39 -1.02 -13.70
N ALA A 372 -8.11 -2.23 -13.26
CA ALA A 372 -6.77 -2.64 -12.83
C ALA A 372 -5.72 -2.52 -13.96
N GLY A 373 -6.07 -3.00 -15.17
CA GLY A 373 -5.18 -2.93 -16.34
C GLY A 373 -4.61 -1.55 -16.59
N PRO A 374 -5.44 -0.54 -16.87
CA PRO A 374 -4.95 0.82 -17.14
C PRO A 374 -4.22 1.45 -15.95
N ALA A 375 -4.57 1.11 -14.69
CA ALA A 375 -3.84 1.60 -13.53
C ALA A 375 -2.39 1.07 -13.48
N TRP A 376 -2.19 -0.22 -13.77
CA TRP A 376 -0.84 -0.80 -13.86
C TRP A 376 -0.06 -0.26 -15.05
N ASP A 377 -0.69 -0.11 -16.22
CA ASP A 377 -0.04 0.44 -17.42
C ASP A 377 0.36 1.91 -17.21
N ALA A 378 -0.47 2.71 -16.53
CA ALA A 378 -0.14 4.08 -16.14
C ALA A 378 1.06 4.14 -15.18
N ALA A 379 1.15 3.24 -14.19
CA ALA A 379 2.29 3.17 -13.28
C ALA A 379 3.59 2.85 -14.02
N VAL A 380 3.56 1.91 -14.98
CA VAL A 380 4.71 1.57 -15.82
C VAL A 380 5.09 2.73 -16.74
N ALA A 381 4.12 3.44 -17.29
CA ALA A 381 4.36 4.65 -18.09
C ALA A 381 5.07 5.74 -17.28
N LEU A 382 4.61 5.99 -16.04
CA LEU A 382 5.29 6.93 -15.13
C LEU A 382 6.72 6.49 -14.80
N LYS A 383 6.97 5.19 -14.61
CA LYS A 383 8.31 4.66 -14.39
C LYS A 383 9.21 4.89 -15.59
N ARG A 384 8.73 4.57 -16.79
CA ARG A 384 9.46 4.77 -18.06
C ARG A 384 9.76 6.25 -18.34
N ALA A 385 8.85 7.14 -17.97
CA ALA A 385 9.05 8.59 -18.06
C ALA A 385 10.05 9.15 -17.04
N GLY A 386 10.53 8.30 -16.09
CA GLY A 386 11.41 8.75 -15.01
C GLY A 386 10.71 9.67 -14.00
N ALA A 387 9.39 9.61 -13.90
CA ALA A 387 8.60 10.38 -12.95
C ALA A 387 8.62 9.79 -11.53
N LEU A 388 8.90 8.49 -11.41
CA LEU A 388 8.96 7.79 -10.14
C LEU A 388 10.37 7.84 -9.57
N ILE A 389 10.58 8.69 -8.58
CA ILE A 389 11.85 8.83 -7.86
C ILE A 389 11.74 8.09 -6.53
N ALA A 390 12.62 7.10 -6.31
CA ALA A 390 12.62 6.33 -5.09
C ALA A 390 12.90 7.20 -3.86
N ARG A 391 12.12 7.00 -2.80
CA ARG A 391 12.31 7.67 -1.51
C ARG A 391 13.42 6.97 -0.74
N ASN A 392 14.46 7.68 -0.39
CA ASN A 392 15.54 7.15 0.41
C ASN A 392 15.11 7.04 1.89
N LEU A 393 15.54 5.97 2.56
CA LEU A 393 15.48 5.89 4.01
C LEU A 393 16.47 6.91 4.62
N PRO A 394 16.16 7.45 5.81
CA PRO A 394 17.11 8.28 6.55
C PRO A 394 18.40 7.48 6.81
N VAL A 395 19.55 8.12 6.58
CA VAL A 395 20.86 7.54 6.89
C VAL A 395 21.11 7.69 8.39
N THR A 396 21.22 6.57 9.11
CA THR A 396 21.52 6.60 10.54
C THR A 396 22.98 7.01 10.79
N PRO A 397 23.31 7.58 11.97
CA PRO A 397 24.70 7.87 12.32
C PRO A 397 25.61 6.63 12.23
N LEU A 398 25.12 5.45 12.63
CA LEU A 398 25.85 4.19 12.52
C LEU A 398 26.19 3.85 11.07
N LEU A 399 25.22 3.97 10.17
CA LEU A 399 25.43 3.70 8.75
C LEU A 399 26.36 4.72 8.12
N ALA A 400 26.26 6.01 8.48
CA ALA A 400 27.14 7.07 8.02
C ALA A 400 28.58 6.81 8.46
N ASP A 401 28.81 6.42 9.72
CA ASP A 401 30.13 6.08 10.24
C ASP A 401 30.75 4.88 9.51
N GLY A 402 29.94 3.81 9.29
CA GLY A 402 30.38 2.65 8.52
C GLY A 402 30.72 3.01 7.07
N TYR A 403 29.93 3.88 6.45
CA TYR A 403 30.17 4.35 5.09
C TYR A 403 31.45 5.20 4.98
N ALA A 404 31.67 6.11 5.92
CA ALA A 404 32.95 6.87 5.98
C ALA A 404 34.17 5.94 6.16
N ALA A 405 34.01 4.86 6.95
CA ALA A 405 35.06 3.84 7.08
C ALA A 405 35.30 3.09 5.77
N ALA A 406 34.26 2.73 5.01
CA ALA A 406 34.41 2.12 3.68
C ALA A 406 35.16 3.05 2.70
N GLY A 407 34.86 4.35 2.73
CA GLY A 407 35.61 5.38 1.95
C GLY A 407 37.08 5.41 2.30
N ARG A 408 37.46 5.40 3.59
CA ARG A 408 38.86 5.34 4.04
C ARG A 408 39.57 4.07 3.59
N ILE A 409 38.92 2.92 3.68
CA ILE A 409 39.47 1.63 3.21
C ILE A 409 39.84 1.72 1.73
N TYR A 410 38.93 2.23 0.89
CA TYR A 410 39.19 2.38 -0.53
C TYR A 410 40.29 3.38 -0.83
N ALA A 411 40.24 4.57 -0.22
CA ALA A 411 41.20 5.65 -0.47
C ALA A 411 42.62 5.24 -0.12
N THR A 412 42.79 4.50 0.96
CA THR A 412 44.13 4.03 1.41
C THR A 412 44.57 2.73 0.74
N GLY A 413 43.65 1.96 0.12
CA GLY A 413 43.93 0.60 -0.35
C GLY A 413 44.20 -0.39 0.81
N ASN A 414 43.84 -0.06 2.03
CA ASN A 414 44.19 -0.82 3.22
C ASN A 414 42.95 -1.03 4.11
N ILE A 415 42.53 -2.28 4.27
CA ILE A 415 41.40 -2.65 5.13
C ILE A 415 41.62 -2.23 6.60
N LEU A 416 42.87 -2.26 7.06
CA LEU A 416 43.22 -1.92 8.44
C LEU A 416 43.11 -0.42 8.75
N ALA A 417 42.93 0.44 7.75
CA ALA A 417 42.64 1.87 7.95
C ALA A 417 41.33 2.15 8.68
N ALA A 418 40.49 1.13 8.82
CA ALA A 418 39.24 1.18 9.58
C ALA A 418 39.07 -0.05 10.52
N ARG A 419 40.17 -0.57 11.08
CA ARG A 419 40.21 -1.78 11.89
C ARG A 419 39.21 -1.76 13.05
N ASP A 420 39.03 -0.62 13.70
CA ASP A 420 38.07 -0.41 14.80
C ASP A 420 36.60 -0.49 14.36
N ARG A 421 36.34 -0.37 13.06
CA ARG A 421 35.01 -0.43 12.43
C ARG A 421 34.73 -1.77 11.76
N LEU A 422 35.65 -2.73 11.78
CA LEU A 422 35.44 -4.05 11.19
C LEU A 422 34.84 -5.02 12.20
N ALA A 423 33.85 -5.80 11.77
CA ALA A 423 33.41 -6.98 12.49
C ALA A 423 34.44 -8.10 12.36
N MET A 424 34.45 -9.05 13.28
CA MET A 424 35.46 -10.09 13.37
C MET A 424 35.59 -10.95 12.10
N ASN A 425 34.47 -11.20 11.43
CA ASN A 425 34.43 -12.02 10.22
C ASN A 425 35.20 -11.41 9.05
N MET A 426 35.30 -10.08 8.95
CA MET A 426 35.92 -9.38 7.82
C MET A 426 37.38 -9.82 7.57
N LEU A 427 38.14 -10.06 8.64
CA LEU A 427 39.53 -10.51 8.55
C LEU A 427 39.69 -12.02 8.70
N LEU A 428 38.63 -12.74 9.14
CA LEU A 428 38.59 -14.20 9.16
C LEU A 428 38.24 -14.77 7.78
N ASP A 429 37.30 -14.13 7.08
CA ASP A 429 36.85 -14.55 5.74
C ASP A 429 37.87 -14.20 4.66
N ASN A 430 38.62 -13.13 4.87
CA ASN A 430 39.70 -12.67 3.98
C ASN A 430 40.70 -11.84 4.79
N ASP A 431 41.94 -12.28 4.84
CA ASP A 431 42.99 -11.59 5.60
C ASP A 431 43.32 -10.20 5.05
N ALA A 432 44.13 -9.45 5.76
CA ALA A 432 44.51 -8.09 5.37
C ALA A 432 45.22 -8.02 4.01
N ASP A 433 46.08 -9.01 3.70
CA ASP A 433 46.80 -9.09 2.44
C ASP A 433 45.88 -9.44 1.28
N GLY A 434 44.90 -10.33 1.50
CA GLY A 434 43.86 -10.64 0.53
C GLY A 434 42.97 -9.45 0.21
N TRP A 435 42.60 -8.65 1.23
CA TRP A 435 41.94 -7.37 1.03
C TRP A 435 42.79 -6.39 0.26
N GLY A 436 44.10 -6.25 0.58
CA GLY A 436 45.02 -5.42 -0.14
C GLY A 436 45.05 -5.70 -1.63
N ARG A 437 45.24 -6.99 -1.99
CA ARG A 437 45.23 -7.42 -3.40
C ARG A 437 43.93 -7.08 -4.13
N ARG A 438 42.76 -7.26 -3.46
CA ARG A 438 41.44 -6.91 -4.05
C ARG A 438 41.30 -5.41 -4.28
N LEU A 439 41.70 -4.60 -3.29
CA LEU A 439 41.61 -3.14 -3.37
C LEU A 439 42.58 -2.59 -4.45
N ASP A 440 43.79 -3.14 -4.56
CA ASP A 440 44.78 -2.75 -5.58
C ASP A 440 44.26 -3.10 -6.99
N ALA A 441 43.71 -4.31 -7.16
CA ALA A 441 43.13 -4.69 -8.43
C ALA A 441 41.96 -3.78 -8.81
N LEU A 442 41.09 -3.43 -7.86
CA LEU A 442 39.95 -2.53 -8.09
C LEU A 442 40.45 -1.11 -8.47
N ARG A 443 41.36 -0.56 -7.71
CA ARG A 443 42.00 0.76 -7.99
C ARG A 443 42.73 0.75 -9.32
N GLY A 444 43.40 -0.35 -9.67
CA GLY A 444 44.05 -0.53 -10.97
C GLY A 444 43.08 -0.39 -12.14
N GLN A 445 41.83 -0.87 -11.97
CA GLN A 445 40.78 -0.80 -13.00
C GLN A 445 40.20 0.61 -13.16
N VAL A 446 39.82 1.26 -12.07
CA VAL A 446 39.03 2.52 -12.11
C VAL A 446 39.75 3.76 -11.61
N GLY A 447 40.94 3.63 -10.97
CA GLY A 447 41.72 4.75 -10.41
C GLY A 447 41.19 5.24 -9.05
N ALA A 448 41.47 6.49 -8.74
CA ALA A 448 40.97 7.14 -7.54
C ALA A 448 39.46 7.44 -7.70
N CYS A 449 38.69 7.31 -6.60
CA CYS A 449 37.27 7.58 -6.58
C CYS A 449 36.91 8.67 -5.57
N ARG A 450 35.89 9.45 -5.89
CA ARG A 450 35.25 10.35 -4.92
C ARG A 450 34.32 9.53 -4.05
N THR A 451 34.63 9.43 -2.76
CA THR A 451 33.91 8.59 -1.78
C THR A 451 32.90 9.38 -0.94
N ASP A 452 32.60 10.62 -1.35
CA ASP A 452 31.70 11.57 -0.68
C ASP A 452 30.28 11.55 -1.26
N ALA A 453 30.01 10.74 -2.30
CA ALA A 453 28.68 10.55 -2.83
C ALA A 453 27.71 10.00 -1.73
N PRO A 454 26.43 10.40 -1.69
CA PRO A 454 25.51 9.95 -0.64
C PRO A 454 25.27 8.44 -0.73
N ILE A 455 25.25 7.77 0.44
CA ILE A 455 24.78 6.38 0.53
C ILE A 455 23.26 6.34 0.48
N ALA A 456 22.70 5.45 -0.32
CA ALA A 456 21.26 5.12 -0.33
C ALA A 456 21.00 4.03 0.71
N ALA A 457 20.40 4.40 1.84
CA ALA A 457 20.08 3.45 2.90
C ALA A 457 18.98 2.49 2.45
N SER A 458 19.19 1.19 2.61
CA SER A 458 18.19 0.12 2.47
C SER A 458 17.66 -0.35 3.83
N GLY A 459 18.25 0.13 4.91
CA GLY A 459 17.89 -0.10 6.30
C GLY A 459 18.80 0.70 7.23
N ASN A 460 18.58 0.59 8.53
CA ASN A 460 19.38 1.31 9.53
C ASN A 460 20.85 0.89 9.54
N LEU A 461 21.15 -0.30 9.08
CA LEU A 461 22.47 -0.93 9.11
C LEU A 461 22.96 -1.34 7.72
N SER A 462 22.29 -0.96 6.66
CA SER A 462 22.63 -1.37 5.29
C SER A 462 22.35 -0.28 4.27
N GLY A 463 23.12 -0.29 3.18
CA GLY A 463 22.93 0.65 2.08
C GLY A 463 23.79 0.34 0.88
N SER A 464 23.51 1.03 -0.21
CA SER A 464 24.28 0.97 -1.45
C SER A 464 24.76 2.37 -1.85
N PHE A 465 25.84 2.42 -2.63
CA PHE A 465 26.43 3.68 -3.09
C PHE A 465 27.14 3.49 -4.43
N THR A 466 27.32 4.58 -5.14
CA THR A 466 28.13 4.61 -6.38
C THR A 466 29.13 5.72 -6.28
N TRP A 467 30.41 5.39 -6.39
CA TRP A 467 31.51 6.35 -6.43
C TRP A 467 31.94 6.61 -7.86
N SER A 468 32.05 7.88 -8.25
CA SER A 468 32.65 8.29 -9.52
C SER A 468 34.17 8.23 -9.40
N CYS A 469 34.83 7.60 -10.36
CA CYS A 469 36.27 7.36 -10.36
C CYS A 469 36.91 7.91 -11.63
N ASP A 470 38.26 7.94 -11.68
CA ASP A 470 39.05 8.47 -12.82
C ASP A 470 38.72 7.74 -14.13
N ARG A 471 38.45 6.42 -14.08
CA ARG A 471 38.19 5.55 -15.24
C ARG A 471 36.98 4.69 -15.04
N GLY A 472 35.82 5.31 -14.75
CA GLY A 472 34.57 4.61 -14.53
C GLY A 472 33.93 4.87 -13.16
N ARG A 473 33.36 3.83 -12.54
CA ARG A 473 32.70 3.94 -11.24
C ARG A 473 32.87 2.68 -10.40
N VAL A 474 32.67 2.81 -9.09
CA VAL A 474 32.55 1.70 -8.16
C VAL A 474 31.11 1.66 -7.62
N ASP A 475 30.40 0.57 -7.88
CA ASP A 475 29.14 0.26 -7.20
C ASP A 475 29.47 -0.51 -5.91
N GLY A 476 28.96 -0.03 -4.77
CA GLY A 476 29.24 -0.60 -3.46
C GLY A 476 28.00 -0.93 -2.66
N THR A 477 28.08 -1.96 -1.82
CA THR A 477 27.10 -2.26 -0.77
C THR A 477 27.80 -2.41 0.57
N LEU A 478 27.14 -1.93 1.60
CA LEU A 478 27.60 -1.95 2.99
C LEU A 478 26.55 -2.60 3.87
N LEU A 479 26.98 -3.53 4.72
CA LEU A 479 26.15 -4.13 5.76
C LEU A 479 26.92 -4.10 7.09
N LEU A 480 26.27 -3.57 8.13
CA LEU A 480 26.79 -3.52 9.48
C LEU A 480 26.27 -4.69 10.33
N ALA A 481 27.09 -5.18 11.23
CA ALA A 481 26.73 -6.22 12.17
C ALA A 481 25.75 -5.70 13.23
N PRO A 482 24.80 -6.55 13.73
CA PRO A 482 23.83 -6.17 14.75
C PRO A 482 24.45 -6.17 16.16
N THR A 483 25.49 -5.35 16.34
CA THR A 483 26.20 -5.18 17.60
C THR A 483 26.08 -3.74 18.07
N PRO A 484 26.27 -3.43 19.37
CA PRO A 484 26.12 -2.07 19.88
C PRO A 484 26.97 -1.02 19.15
N THR A 485 28.13 -1.42 18.64
CA THR A 485 29.05 -0.55 17.88
C THR A 485 28.83 -0.61 16.37
N ALA A 486 27.92 -1.46 15.88
CA ALA A 486 27.55 -1.64 14.47
C ALA A 486 28.74 -1.61 13.50
N ARG A 487 29.60 -2.65 13.58
CA ARG A 487 30.81 -2.77 12.75
C ARG A 487 30.49 -3.33 11.37
N ILE A 488 31.33 -3.02 10.37
CA ILE A 488 31.20 -3.53 9.00
C ILE A 488 31.36 -5.05 9.01
N GLN A 489 30.31 -5.77 8.63
CA GLN A 489 30.34 -7.23 8.44
C GLN A 489 30.40 -7.65 6.97
N GLU A 490 29.99 -6.77 6.06
CA GLU A 490 30.13 -6.97 4.63
C GLU A 490 30.42 -5.63 3.93
N LEU A 491 31.40 -5.64 3.04
CA LEU A 491 31.70 -4.55 2.11
C LEU A 491 31.94 -5.17 0.74
N LYS A 492 31.04 -4.92 -0.20
CA LYS A 492 31.22 -5.30 -1.61
C LYS A 492 31.52 -4.05 -2.42
N LEU A 493 32.55 -4.13 -3.25
CA LEU A 493 32.97 -3.08 -4.17
C LEU A 493 33.15 -3.70 -5.56
N ILE A 494 32.45 -3.17 -6.55
CA ILE A 494 32.43 -3.69 -7.92
C ILE A 494 32.77 -2.58 -8.89
N ALA A 495 33.89 -2.75 -9.64
CA ALA A 495 34.24 -1.83 -10.71
C ALA A 495 33.23 -1.91 -11.86
N ARG A 496 32.87 -0.76 -12.41
CA ARG A 496 32.12 -0.61 -13.65
C ARG A 496 32.92 0.32 -14.58
N GLN A 497 33.35 -0.21 -15.70
CA GLN A 497 33.94 0.59 -16.76
C GLN A 497 32.86 1.43 -17.46
N PRO A 498 33.23 2.52 -18.13
CA PRO A 498 32.30 3.43 -18.80
C PRO A 498 31.40 2.75 -19.80
#